data_91762dec1e92abf0f99ad65358ce664b
#
_entry.id   91762dec1e92abf0f99ad65358ce664b
#
_cell.length_a   1.000
_cell.length_b   1.000
_cell.length_c   1.000
_cell.angle_alpha   90.00
_cell.angle_beta   90.00
_cell.angle_gamma   90.00
#
_symmetry.space_group_name_H-M   'P 1'
#
loop_
_entity.id
_entity.type
_entity.pdbx_description
1 polymer ?
#
loop_
_entity_poly.entity_id
_entity_poly.type
_entity_poly.pdbx_seq_one_letter_code
_entity_poly.pdbx_strand_id
1 'polypeptide(L)'
;MKNIFKLNLLAVLLLSIPVFAVDGMAVIDMRTAVLSTQAAADAFKALEEDADYSSNLEEAQTLQSERQAIAEKLQKDLETLSQEEIAKMQKDIQDKGQDLEFLAKKIQQAQEETAQQVFADSGASMQKIIGELIQAKQIKVLLQKSEAILFSDPALDLTDDVTSMLDVAASSETSTQSE
;
A
#
# COMPACT_ATOMS: atom_id res chain seq x y z
N MET A 1 -70.37 -19.68 37.22
CA MET A 1 -69.28 -18.83 37.77
C MET A 1 -68.32 -18.58 36.66
N LYS A 2 -68.26 -17.36 36.14
CA LYS A 2 -67.54 -16.97 34.91
C LYS A 2 -66.19 -16.42 35.33
N ASN A 3 -65.08 -17.08 34.99
CA ASN A 3 -63.75 -16.51 35.10
C ASN A 3 -63.33 -15.96 33.74
N ILE A 4 -63.31 -14.66 33.68
CA ILE A 4 -62.84 -13.88 32.54
C ILE A 4 -61.32 -13.80 32.65
N PHE A 5 -60.61 -14.56 31.77
CA PHE A 5 -59.17 -14.50 31.65
C PHE A 5 -58.81 -13.25 30.85
N LYS A 6 -58.35 -12.21 31.52
CA LYS A 6 -57.83 -10.99 30.85
C LYS A 6 -56.47 -11.27 30.27
N LEU A 7 -56.40 -11.51 28.99
CA LEU A 7 -55.19 -11.57 28.23
C LEU A 7 -54.64 -10.19 28.02
N ASN A 8 -53.63 -9.79 28.81
CA ASN A 8 -52.87 -8.59 28.61
C ASN A 8 -51.96 -8.75 27.39
N LEU A 9 -52.41 -8.22 26.26
CA LEU A 9 -51.62 -8.10 25.05
C LEU A 9 -50.67 -6.90 25.25
N LEU A 10 -49.44 -7.18 25.73
CA LEU A 10 -48.38 -6.21 25.80
C LEU A 10 -47.87 -5.98 24.35
N ALA A 11 -48.38 -4.94 23.72
CA ALA A 11 -47.89 -4.48 22.43
C ALA A 11 -46.47 -3.91 22.62
N VAL A 12 -45.46 -4.69 22.36
CA VAL A 12 -44.09 -4.22 22.23
C VAL A 12 -44.02 -3.38 20.96
N LEU A 13 -44.10 -2.06 21.14
CA LEU A 13 -43.87 -1.08 20.10
C LEU A 13 -42.36 -1.12 19.78
N LEU A 14 -41.94 -1.89 18.78
CA LEU A 14 -40.64 -1.85 18.20
C LEU A 14 -40.47 -0.43 17.60
N LEU A 15 -39.89 0.47 18.36
CA LEU A 15 -39.34 1.72 17.86
C LEU A 15 -38.22 1.33 16.88
N SER A 16 -38.54 1.20 15.62
CA SER A 16 -37.57 1.23 14.54
C SER A 16 -36.92 2.61 14.56
N ILE A 17 -35.81 2.71 15.26
CA ILE A 17 -34.90 3.86 15.16
C ILE A 17 -34.46 3.87 13.69
N PRO A 18 -34.77 4.94 12.91
CA PRO A 18 -34.18 5.06 11.60
C PRO A 18 -32.67 5.10 11.81
N VAL A 19 -31.98 4.05 11.39
CA VAL A 19 -30.55 4.09 11.17
C VAL A 19 -30.38 5.13 10.05
N PHE A 20 -29.95 6.33 10.40
CA PHE A 20 -29.45 7.27 9.43
C PHE A 20 -28.15 6.68 8.90
N ALA A 21 -28.25 5.74 7.98
CA ALA A 21 -27.17 5.46 7.08
C ALA A 21 -26.81 6.81 6.44
N VAL A 22 -25.56 7.17 6.44
CA VAL A 22 -25.06 8.36 5.76
C VAL A 22 -25.15 8.05 4.26
N ASP A 23 -26.39 8.17 3.74
CA ASP A 23 -26.76 7.78 2.39
C ASP A 23 -25.93 8.58 1.38
N GLY A 24 -25.12 7.89 0.63
CA GLY A 24 -24.36 8.45 -0.48
C GLY A 24 -22.99 9.01 -0.10
N MET A 25 -22.41 8.64 1.03
CA MET A 25 -20.99 8.87 1.31
C MET A 25 -20.20 7.59 1.11
N ALA A 26 -18.97 7.74 0.58
CA ALA A 26 -18.00 6.67 0.48
C ALA A 26 -16.59 7.22 0.63
N VAL A 27 -15.66 6.36 0.99
CA VAL A 27 -14.24 6.65 1.06
C VAL A 27 -13.48 5.68 0.15
N ILE A 28 -12.32 6.12 -0.36
CA ILE A 28 -11.45 5.29 -1.17
C ILE A 28 -9.99 5.66 -0.92
N ASP A 29 -9.12 4.68 -0.77
CA ASP A 29 -7.69 4.84 -0.91
C ASP A 29 -7.28 4.45 -2.35
N MET A 30 -7.18 5.44 -3.23
CA MET A 30 -6.81 5.20 -4.62
C MET A 30 -5.41 4.60 -4.77
N ARG A 31 -4.49 4.97 -3.88
CA ARG A 31 -3.13 4.42 -3.92
C ARG A 31 -3.16 2.92 -3.59
N THR A 32 -3.77 2.57 -2.49
CA THR A 32 -3.94 1.17 -2.08
C THR A 32 -4.72 0.40 -3.14
N ALA A 33 -5.83 0.94 -3.66
CA ALA A 33 -6.64 0.28 -4.68
C ALA A 33 -5.82 -0.13 -5.93
N VAL A 34 -4.97 0.76 -6.43
CA VAL A 34 -4.14 0.49 -7.61
C VAL A 34 -2.96 -0.42 -7.29
N LEU A 35 -2.22 -0.16 -6.19
CA LEU A 35 -1.02 -0.92 -5.86
C LEU A 35 -1.31 -2.31 -5.28
N SER A 36 -2.57 -2.63 -4.96
CA SER A 36 -3.00 -3.97 -4.54
C SER A 36 -3.51 -4.85 -5.69
N THR A 37 -3.49 -4.36 -6.93
CA THR A 37 -3.90 -5.13 -8.11
C THR A 37 -2.87 -6.19 -8.50
N GLN A 38 -3.32 -7.21 -9.24
CA GLN A 38 -2.41 -8.21 -9.84
C GLN A 38 -1.42 -7.55 -10.81
N ALA A 39 -1.85 -6.57 -11.60
CA ALA A 39 -0.99 -5.82 -12.50
C ALA A 39 0.16 -5.09 -11.77
N ALA A 40 -0.13 -4.52 -10.59
CA ALA A 40 0.90 -3.94 -9.74
C ALA A 40 1.87 -5.01 -9.22
N ALA A 41 1.35 -6.13 -8.73
CA ALA A 41 2.17 -7.24 -8.27
C ALA A 41 3.12 -7.77 -9.36
N ASP A 42 2.62 -7.90 -10.59
CA ASP A 42 3.43 -8.34 -11.74
C ASP A 42 4.49 -7.30 -12.13
N ALA A 43 4.16 -6.00 -12.06
CA ALA A 43 5.11 -4.92 -12.34
C ALA A 43 6.25 -4.86 -11.30
N PHE A 44 5.93 -4.99 -10.01
CA PHE A 44 6.96 -5.05 -8.97
C PHE A 44 7.80 -6.33 -9.04
N LYS A 45 7.20 -7.45 -9.40
CA LYS A 45 7.94 -8.69 -9.66
C LYS A 45 8.91 -8.53 -10.84
N ALA A 46 8.48 -7.90 -11.92
CA ALA A 46 9.35 -7.59 -13.05
C ALA A 46 10.52 -6.67 -12.64
N LEU A 47 10.27 -5.70 -11.75
CA LEU A 47 11.33 -4.86 -11.17
C LEU A 47 12.32 -5.69 -10.34
N GLU A 48 11.85 -6.64 -9.53
CA GLU A 48 12.73 -7.53 -8.76
C GLU A 48 13.62 -8.43 -9.67
N GLU A 49 13.12 -8.78 -10.85
CA GLU A 49 13.84 -9.55 -11.87
C GLU A 49 14.76 -8.67 -12.76
N ASP A 50 14.67 -7.34 -12.66
CA ASP A 50 15.54 -6.42 -13.38
C ASP A 50 16.99 -6.51 -12.87
N ALA A 51 17.93 -6.61 -13.81
CA ALA A 51 19.33 -6.85 -13.49
C ALA A 51 19.99 -5.69 -12.72
N ASP A 52 19.63 -4.44 -13.06
CA ASP A 52 20.21 -3.26 -12.40
C ASP A 52 19.63 -3.09 -11.00
N TYR A 53 18.32 -3.35 -10.84
CA TYR A 53 17.66 -3.29 -9.54
C TYR A 53 18.18 -4.39 -8.59
N SER A 54 18.25 -5.62 -9.05
CA SER A 54 18.76 -6.75 -8.26
C SER A 54 20.23 -6.57 -7.89
N SER A 55 21.06 -6.06 -8.82
CA SER A 55 22.47 -5.74 -8.54
C SER A 55 22.62 -4.64 -7.48
N ASN A 56 21.80 -3.58 -7.54
CA ASN A 56 21.82 -2.52 -6.51
C ASN A 56 21.41 -3.06 -5.13
N LEU A 57 20.46 -4.01 -5.05
CA LEU A 57 20.07 -4.66 -3.80
C LEU A 57 21.21 -5.52 -3.22
N GLU A 58 21.84 -6.34 -4.05
CA GLU A 58 22.97 -7.20 -3.64
C GLU A 58 24.15 -6.37 -3.16
N GLU A 59 24.50 -5.30 -3.89
CA GLU A 59 25.56 -4.37 -3.50
C GLU A 59 25.25 -3.69 -2.17
N ALA A 60 24.02 -3.22 -1.97
CA ALA A 60 23.59 -2.60 -0.72
C ALA A 60 23.70 -3.58 0.47
N GLN A 61 23.31 -4.85 0.28
CA GLN A 61 23.46 -5.88 1.32
C GLN A 61 24.93 -6.18 1.63
N THR A 62 25.79 -6.23 0.61
CA THR A 62 27.21 -6.43 0.76
C THR A 62 27.86 -5.28 1.53
N LEU A 63 27.63 -4.05 1.12
CA LEU A 63 28.14 -2.86 1.79
C LEU A 63 27.67 -2.74 3.24
N GLN A 64 26.42 -3.08 3.50
CA GLN A 64 25.86 -3.11 4.86
C GLN A 64 26.60 -4.13 5.74
N SER A 65 26.85 -5.32 5.22
CA SER A 65 27.57 -6.39 5.93
C SER A 65 29.02 -6.02 6.20
N GLU A 66 29.70 -5.46 5.19
CA GLU A 66 31.09 -4.99 5.31
C GLU A 66 31.22 -3.84 6.30
N ARG A 67 30.31 -2.86 6.24
CA ARG A 67 30.28 -1.72 7.18
C ARG A 67 30.10 -2.20 8.62
N GLN A 68 29.19 -3.17 8.83
CA GLN A 68 28.98 -3.75 10.15
C GLN A 68 30.23 -4.49 10.64
N ALA A 69 30.87 -5.31 9.81
CA ALA A 69 32.09 -6.05 10.16
C ALA A 69 33.23 -5.10 10.53
N ILE A 70 33.40 -3.98 9.80
CA ILE A 70 34.42 -2.97 10.13
C ILE A 70 34.09 -2.30 11.48
N ALA A 71 32.83 -1.97 11.74
CA ALA A 71 32.41 -1.35 13.00
C ALA A 71 32.62 -2.28 14.20
N GLU A 72 32.27 -3.56 14.06
CA GLU A 72 32.51 -4.58 15.09
C GLU A 72 34.01 -4.78 15.38
N LYS A 73 34.81 -4.85 14.31
CA LYS A 73 36.28 -4.95 14.44
C LYS A 73 36.85 -3.73 15.13
N LEU A 74 36.46 -2.52 14.74
CA LEU A 74 36.91 -1.26 15.36
C LEU A 74 36.56 -1.27 16.86
N GLN A 75 35.36 -1.70 17.24
CA GLN A 75 34.95 -1.74 18.63
C GLN A 75 35.74 -2.78 19.43
N LYS A 76 35.99 -3.96 18.86
CA LYS A 76 36.65 -5.08 19.53
C LYS A 76 38.14 -4.82 19.74
N ASP A 77 38.81 -4.26 18.73
CA ASP A 77 40.25 -4.18 18.69
C ASP A 77 40.76 -2.74 19.04
N LEU A 78 39.89 -1.84 19.51
CA LEU A 78 40.15 -0.41 19.73
C LEU A 78 41.41 -0.14 20.56
N GLU A 79 41.69 -0.99 21.57
CA GLU A 79 42.85 -0.84 22.45
C GLU A 79 44.16 -1.28 21.80
N THR A 80 44.11 -2.06 20.72
CA THR A 80 45.28 -2.62 20.05
C THR A 80 45.61 -1.96 18.71
N LEU A 81 44.63 -1.22 18.14
CA LEU A 81 44.79 -0.53 16.87
C LEU A 81 45.58 0.77 17.01
N SER A 82 46.39 1.07 16.00
CA SER A 82 47.06 2.37 15.86
C SER A 82 46.04 3.46 15.49
N GLN A 83 46.40 4.72 15.76
CA GLN A 83 45.55 5.89 15.39
C GLN A 83 45.29 5.96 13.89
N GLU A 84 46.24 5.55 13.06
CA GLU A 84 46.09 5.50 11.61
C GLU A 84 45.07 4.42 11.17
N GLU A 85 45.12 3.23 11.78
CA GLU A 85 44.16 2.15 11.51
C GLU A 85 42.74 2.54 11.94
N ILE A 86 42.60 3.17 13.12
CA ILE A 86 41.32 3.69 13.60
C ILE A 86 40.76 4.71 12.62
N ALA A 87 41.57 5.69 12.19
CA ALA A 87 41.14 6.73 11.25
C ALA A 87 40.72 6.13 9.89
N LYS A 88 41.47 5.13 9.40
CA LYS A 88 41.12 4.42 8.16
C LYS A 88 39.82 3.69 8.28
N MET A 89 39.62 2.91 9.36
CA MET A 89 38.38 2.16 9.57
C MET A 89 37.17 3.09 9.71
N GLN A 90 37.32 4.21 10.40
CA GLN A 90 36.26 5.23 10.51
C GLN A 90 35.90 5.82 9.14
N LYS A 91 36.93 6.10 8.32
CA LYS A 91 36.71 6.57 6.95
C LYS A 91 36.02 5.54 6.10
N ASP A 92 36.42 4.26 6.15
CA ASP A 92 35.79 3.17 5.40
C ASP A 92 34.31 3.00 5.79
N ILE A 93 33.98 3.12 7.09
CA ILE A 93 32.58 3.11 7.57
C ILE A 93 31.79 4.28 6.99
N GLN A 94 32.37 5.46 6.91
CA GLN A 94 31.72 6.66 6.37
C GLN A 94 31.50 6.53 4.86
N ASP A 95 32.54 6.13 4.11
CA ASP A 95 32.47 5.96 2.65
C ASP A 95 31.38 4.95 2.28
N LYS A 96 31.38 3.76 2.93
CA LYS A 96 30.32 2.76 2.75
C LYS A 96 28.93 3.26 3.14
N GLY A 97 28.82 4.15 4.11
CA GLY A 97 27.57 4.80 4.47
C GLY A 97 27.03 5.71 3.36
N GLN A 98 27.90 6.43 2.67
CA GLN A 98 27.53 7.28 1.53
C GLN A 98 27.12 6.45 0.32
N ASP A 99 27.85 5.36 0.04
CA ASP A 99 27.50 4.44 -1.05
C ASP A 99 26.15 3.78 -0.81
N LEU A 100 25.86 3.37 0.43
CA LEU A 100 24.55 2.83 0.83
C LEU A 100 23.41 3.85 0.64
N GLU A 101 23.64 5.11 1.00
CA GLU A 101 22.65 6.17 0.78
C GLU A 101 22.37 6.38 -0.71
N PHE A 102 23.39 6.33 -1.54
CA PHE A 102 23.25 6.44 -2.98
C PHE A 102 22.44 5.27 -3.57
N LEU A 103 22.79 4.03 -3.16
CA LEU A 103 22.03 2.83 -3.61
C LEU A 103 20.59 2.85 -3.12
N ALA A 104 20.34 3.26 -1.88
CA ALA A 104 19.00 3.38 -1.34
C ALA A 104 18.13 4.35 -2.17
N LYS A 105 18.72 5.49 -2.60
CA LYS A 105 18.02 6.43 -3.48
C LYS A 105 17.70 5.82 -4.85
N LYS A 106 18.64 5.08 -5.45
CA LYS A 106 18.41 4.39 -6.73
C LYS A 106 17.28 3.34 -6.62
N ILE A 107 17.32 2.53 -5.56
CA ILE A 107 16.31 1.50 -5.29
C ILE A 107 14.94 2.17 -5.11
N GLN A 108 14.86 3.20 -4.28
CA GLN A 108 13.62 3.95 -4.05
C GLN A 108 13.09 4.56 -5.34
N GLN A 109 13.95 5.19 -6.14
CA GLN A 109 13.56 5.79 -7.41
C GLN A 109 12.96 4.76 -8.37
N ALA A 110 13.57 3.58 -8.51
CA ALA A 110 13.05 2.52 -9.35
C ALA A 110 11.67 2.03 -8.88
N GLN A 111 11.46 1.90 -7.55
CA GLN A 111 10.16 1.55 -6.98
C GLN A 111 9.11 2.64 -7.25
N GLU A 112 9.48 3.92 -7.09
CA GLU A 112 8.57 5.04 -7.36
C GLU A 112 8.19 5.13 -8.85
N GLU A 113 9.16 4.93 -9.76
CA GLU A 113 8.91 4.90 -11.21
C GLU A 113 7.98 3.75 -11.58
N THR A 114 8.19 2.55 -11.02
CA THR A 114 7.30 1.40 -11.23
C THR A 114 5.88 1.70 -10.72
N ALA A 115 5.75 2.26 -9.52
CA ALA A 115 4.45 2.65 -8.98
C ALA A 115 3.75 3.70 -9.87
N GLN A 116 4.49 4.71 -10.35
CA GLN A 116 3.96 5.74 -11.24
C GLN A 116 3.48 5.15 -12.57
N GLN A 117 4.21 4.20 -13.13
CA GLN A 117 3.81 3.51 -14.35
C GLN A 117 2.51 2.74 -14.15
N VAL A 118 2.40 1.97 -13.06
CA VAL A 118 1.16 1.23 -12.72
C VAL A 118 -0.03 2.20 -12.57
N PHE A 119 0.18 3.35 -11.96
CA PHE A 119 -0.87 4.39 -11.85
C PHE A 119 -1.26 4.96 -13.21
N ALA A 120 -0.29 5.24 -14.08
CA ALA A 120 -0.55 5.75 -15.42
C ALA A 120 -1.37 4.76 -16.26
N ASP A 121 -0.99 3.50 -16.22
CA ASP A 121 -1.65 2.41 -16.96
C ASP A 121 -3.08 2.16 -16.46
N SER A 122 -3.29 2.27 -15.14
CA SER A 122 -4.60 2.06 -14.51
C SER A 122 -5.55 3.27 -14.63
N GLY A 123 -5.04 4.44 -15.02
CA GLY A 123 -5.75 5.72 -14.88
C GLY A 123 -7.09 5.77 -15.58
N ALA A 124 -7.18 5.29 -16.82
CA ALA A 124 -8.42 5.31 -17.61
C ALA A 124 -9.47 4.35 -17.04
N SER A 125 -9.04 3.11 -16.72
CA SER A 125 -9.90 2.08 -16.14
C SER A 125 -10.40 2.50 -14.75
N MET A 126 -9.53 3.11 -13.93
CA MET A 126 -9.90 3.63 -12.61
C MET A 126 -10.97 4.73 -12.70
N GLN A 127 -10.84 5.70 -13.62
CA GLN A 127 -11.85 6.75 -13.80
C GLN A 127 -13.20 6.17 -14.17
N LYS A 128 -13.22 5.21 -15.10
CA LYS A 128 -14.45 4.53 -15.54
C LYS A 128 -15.11 3.78 -14.36
N ILE A 129 -14.33 2.98 -13.63
CA ILE A 129 -14.80 2.18 -12.49
C ILE A 129 -15.38 3.06 -11.39
N ILE A 130 -14.68 4.16 -11.03
CA ILE A 130 -15.19 5.13 -10.05
C ILE A 130 -16.53 5.72 -10.51
N GLY A 131 -16.64 6.10 -11.79
CA GLY A 131 -17.88 6.61 -12.37
C GLY A 131 -19.04 5.60 -12.28
N GLU A 132 -18.79 4.34 -12.58
CA GLU A 132 -19.77 3.26 -12.46
C GLU A 132 -20.21 3.03 -11.01
N LEU A 133 -19.26 3.00 -10.06
CA LEU A 133 -19.57 2.85 -8.63
C LEU A 133 -20.38 4.03 -8.09
N ILE A 134 -20.04 5.26 -8.47
CA ILE A 134 -20.80 6.46 -8.08
C ILE A 134 -22.27 6.33 -8.51
N GLN A 135 -22.53 5.87 -9.73
CA GLN A 135 -23.88 5.70 -10.24
C GLN A 135 -24.60 4.51 -9.58
N ALA A 136 -23.95 3.35 -9.52
CA ALA A 136 -24.54 2.11 -9.01
C ALA A 136 -24.86 2.20 -7.50
N LYS A 137 -24.00 2.80 -6.72
CA LYS A 137 -24.15 2.97 -5.25
C LYS A 137 -24.80 4.30 -4.87
N GLN A 138 -25.18 5.15 -5.84
CA GLN A 138 -25.78 6.48 -5.64
C GLN A 138 -24.92 7.39 -4.72
N ILE A 139 -23.60 7.35 -4.91
CA ILE A 139 -22.66 8.12 -4.10
C ILE A 139 -22.80 9.61 -4.40
N LYS A 140 -23.00 10.41 -3.37
CA LYS A 140 -23.11 11.87 -3.43
C LYS A 140 -21.81 12.56 -3.04
N VAL A 141 -21.00 11.89 -2.20
CA VAL A 141 -19.69 12.38 -1.74
C VAL A 141 -18.75 11.21 -1.70
N LEU A 142 -17.70 11.27 -2.51
CA LEU A 142 -16.57 10.33 -2.47
C LEU A 142 -15.34 11.07 -1.91
N LEU A 143 -14.77 10.53 -0.85
CA LEU A 143 -13.62 11.12 -0.17
C LEU A 143 -12.38 10.24 -0.38
N GLN A 144 -11.25 10.89 -0.67
CA GLN A 144 -9.94 10.23 -0.63
C GLN A 144 -9.60 9.92 0.83
N LYS A 145 -9.25 8.67 1.12
CA LYS A 145 -8.77 8.26 2.43
C LYS A 145 -7.41 8.91 2.69
N SER A 146 -7.32 9.65 3.78
CA SER A 146 -6.13 10.41 4.17
C SER A 146 -6.10 10.58 5.69
N GLU A 147 -5.01 11.12 6.22
CA GLU A 147 -4.87 11.43 7.65
C GLU A 147 -5.95 12.36 8.20
N ALA A 148 -6.66 13.10 7.33
CA ALA A 148 -7.78 13.94 7.73
C ALA A 148 -9.03 13.13 8.11
N ILE A 149 -9.14 11.87 7.67
CA ILE A 149 -10.24 10.97 8.00
C ILE A 149 -9.81 10.11 9.19
N LEU A 150 -10.22 10.49 10.38
CA LEU A 150 -9.87 9.77 11.62
C LEU A 150 -10.56 8.40 11.73
N PHE A 151 -11.75 8.26 11.15
CA PHE A 151 -12.54 7.05 11.15
C PHE A 151 -13.51 7.02 9.97
N SER A 152 -13.64 5.88 9.35
CA SER A 152 -14.71 5.54 8.41
C SER A 152 -15.20 4.14 8.70
N ASP A 153 -16.50 3.92 8.59
CA ASP A 153 -17.06 2.58 8.64
C ASP A 153 -16.49 1.76 7.46
N PRO A 154 -16.01 0.53 7.67
CA PRO A 154 -15.52 -0.33 6.58
C PRO A 154 -16.54 -0.53 5.44
N ALA A 155 -17.83 -0.48 5.74
CA ALA A 155 -18.89 -0.58 4.73
C ALA A 155 -18.93 0.62 3.75
N LEU A 156 -18.28 1.73 4.08
CA LEU A 156 -18.16 2.91 3.22
C LEU A 156 -16.87 2.90 2.38
N ASP A 157 -15.95 1.98 2.65
CA ASP A 157 -14.66 1.89 1.98
C ASP A 157 -14.79 1.11 0.66
N LEU A 158 -14.50 1.77 -0.45
CA LEU A 158 -14.59 1.18 -1.80
C LEU A 158 -13.23 0.69 -2.32
N THR A 159 -12.19 0.73 -1.52
CA THR A 159 -10.81 0.41 -1.95
C THR A 159 -10.75 -0.99 -2.56
N ASP A 160 -11.27 -2.00 -1.86
CA ASP A 160 -11.25 -3.39 -2.31
C ASP A 160 -12.18 -3.62 -3.53
N ASP A 161 -13.34 -2.95 -3.58
CA ASP A 161 -14.24 -3.01 -4.73
C ASP A 161 -13.51 -2.52 -5.99
N VAL A 162 -12.82 -1.37 -5.89
CA VAL A 162 -12.07 -0.78 -7.02
C VAL A 162 -10.89 -1.66 -7.41
N THR A 163 -10.13 -2.21 -6.46
CA THR A 163 -9.04 -3.17 -6.74
C THR A 163 -9.56 -4.34 -7.56
N SER A 164 -10.63 -4.98 -7.10
CA SER A 164 -11.21 -6.14 -7.79
C SER A 164 -11.71 -5.80 -9.20
N MET A 165 -12.32 -4.62 -9.38
CA MET A 165 -12.80 -4.18 -10.70
C MET A 165 -11.64 -3.83 -11.64
N LEU A 166 -10.54 -3.29 -11.14
CA LEU A 166 -9.32 -3.04 -11.92
C LEU A 166 -8.70 -4.36 -12.41
N ASP A 167 -8.63 -5.39 -11.57
CA ASP A 167 -8.13 -6.71 -11.96
C ASP A 167 -8.99 -7.35 -13.06
N VAL A 168 -10.31 -7.22 -12.96
CA VAL A 168 -11.23 -7.70 -14.00
C VAL A 168 -11.05 -6.92 -15.31
N ALA A 169 -10.88 -5.59 -15.23
CA ALA A 169 -10.66 -4.75 -16.41
C ALA A 169 -9.35 -5.11 -17.13
N ALA A 170 -8.25 -5.25 -16.39
CA ALA A 170 -6.95 -5.66 -16.93
C ALA A 170 -7.00 -7.03 -17.63
N SER A 171 -7.69 -8.00 -17.02
CA SER A 171 -7.88 -9.34 -17.58
C SER A 171 -8.67 -9.32 -18.90
N SER A 172 -9.63 -8.41 -19.01
CA SER A 172 -10.47 -8.25 -20.21
C SER A 172 -9.72 -7.63 -21.39
N GLU A 173 -8.83 -6.68 -21.11
CA GLU A 173 -8.00 -6.01 -22.13
C GLU A 173 -6.96 -6.98 -22.72
N THR A 174 -6.36 -7.83 -21.88
CA THR A 174 -5.39 -8.85 -22.32
C THR A 174 -6.02 -9.88 -23.27
N SER A 175 -7.29 -10.26 -23.03
CA SER A 175 -8.02 -11.22 -23.88
C SER A 175 -8.38 -10.65 -25.26
N THR A 176 -8.53 -9.33 -25.38
CA THR A 176 -8.91 -8.66 -26.65
C THR A 176 -7.72 -8.42 -27.58
N GLN A 177 -6.49 -8.40 -27.04
CA GLN A 177 -5.25 -8.22 -27.82
C GLN A 177 -4.67 -9.54 -28.37
N SER A 178 -5.22 -10.67 -27.98
CA SER A 178 -4.75 -12.01 -28.41
C SER A 178 -5.57 -12.62 -29.57
N GLU A 179 -6.52 -11.92 -30.14
CA GLU A 179 -7.25 -12.26 -31.38
C GLU A 179 -6.75 -11.42 -32.56
#